data_220940833ef65d1b72159bb0a212d334
#
_entry.id   220940833ef65d1b72159bb0a212d334
#
_cell.length_a   1.000
_cell.length_b   1.000
_cell.length_c   1.000
_cell.angle_alpha   90.00
_cell.angle_beta   90.00
_cell.angle_gamma   90.00
#
_symmetry.space_group_name_H-M   'P 1'
#
loop_
_entity.id
_entity.type
_entity.pdbx_description
1 polymer ?
#
loop_
_entity_poly.entity_id
_entity_poly.type
_entity_poly.pdbx_seq_one_letter_code
_entity_poly.pdbx_strand_id
1 'polypeptide(L)'
;TAATELKKIAAVMQKKSDLIVEVQGHTDTRGSLEYNQKLSENRVNYAINYLIKNFGIKEDRFKRLPLGKIDPTVKDAHTENQHQINRRVDFKPVNMQEGE
;
A
#
# COMPACT_ATOMS: atom_id res chain seq x y z
N THR A 1 5.40 -12.55 4.85
CA THR A 1 5.78 -12.14 3.48
C THR A 1 4.74 -11.19 2.88
N ALA A 2 5.11 -10.53 1.80
CA ALA A 2 4.17 -9.67 1.08
C ALA A 2 2.95 -10.46 0.60
N ALA A 3 3.14 -11.68 0.12
CA ALA A 3 2.03 -12.52 -0.31
C ALA A 3 1.07 -12.86 0.83
N THR A 4 1.57 -13.07 2.04
CA THR A 4 0.75 -13.34 3.21
C THR A 4 -0.13 -12.14 3.55
N GLU A 5 0.46 -10.94 3.54
CA GLU A 5 -0.30 -9.70 3.79
C GLU A 5 -1.37 -9.48 2.73
N LEU A 6 -1.05 -9.69 1.47
CA LEU A 6 -2.00 -9.52 0.38
C LEU A 6 -3.16 -10.52 0.48
N LYS A 7 -2.90 -11.75 0.91
CA LYS A 7 -3.96 -12.73 1.15
C LYS A 7 -4.93 -12.28 2.23
N LYS A 8 -4.42 -11.67 3.30
CA LYS A 8 -5.26 -11.15 4.38
C LYS A 8 -6.16 -10.02 3.88
N ILE A 9 -5.59 -9.11 3.10
CA ILE A 9 -6.36 -8.00 2.49
C ILE A 9 -7.45 -8.55 1.57
N ALA A 10 -7.11 -9.52 0.73
CA ALA A 10 -8.06 -10.15 -0.18
C ALA A 10 -9.23 -10.78 0.58
N ALA A 11 -8.94 -11.50 1.65
CA ALA A 11 -9.96 -12.16 2.46
C ALA A 11 -10.96 -11.14 3.04
N VAL A 12 -10.45 -10.03 3.57
CA VAL A 12 -11.31 -8.97 4.11
C VAL A 12 -12.16 -8.34 3.01
N MET A 13 -11.59 -8.06 1.86
CA MET A 13 -12.31 -7.43 0.75
C MET A 13 -13.35 -8.36 0.13
N GLN A 14 -13.08 -9.66 0.09
CA GLN A 14 -14.04 -10.65 -0.39
C GLN A 14 -15.22 -10.80 0.57
N LYS A 15 -14.95 -10.69 1.86
CA LYS A 15 -16.00 -10.80 2.89
C LYS A 15 -16.86 -9.53 2.95
N LYS A 16 -16.27 -8.35 2.71
CA LYS A 16 -16.96 -7.07 2.74
C LYS A 16 -17.00 -6.49 1.32
N SER A 17 -18.07 -6.81 0.59
CA SER A 17 -18.15 -6.55 -0.85
C SER A 17 -18.15 -5.07 -1.23
N ASP A 18 -18.54 -4.18 -0.34
CA ASP A 18 -18.55 -2.71 -0.60
C ASP A 18 -17.32 -1.99 -0.07
N LEU A 19 -16.39 -2.71 0.53
CA LEU A 19 -15.19 -2.08 1.10
C LEU A 19 -14.31 -1.52 -0.02
N ILE A 20 -14.00 -0.23 0.07
CA ILE A 20 -13.03 0.45 -0.79
C ILE A 20 -11.74 0.62 0.02
N VAL A 21 -10.63 0.28 -0.58
CA VAL A 21 -9.33 0.30 0.09
C VAL A 21 -8.39 1.27 -0.61
N GLU A 22 -7.81 2.19 0.15
CA GLU A 22 -6.76 3.06 -0.33
C GLU A 22 -5.42 2.33 -0.15
N VAL A 23 -4.68 2.21 -1.24
CA VAL A 23 -3.38 1.54 -1.27
C VAL A 23 -2.30 2.61 -1.33
N GLN A 24 -1.55 2.76 -0.24
CA GLN A 24 -0.52 3.77 -0.09
C GLN A 24 0.85 3.14 -0.27
N GLY A 25 1.60 3.63 -1.25
CA GLY A 25 2.95 3.18 -1.49
C GLY A 25 3.96 4.11 -0.84
N HIS A 26 4.93 3.55 -0.15
CA HIS A 26 5.99 4.29 0.53
C HIS A 26 7.35 3.76 0.14
N THR A 27 8.34 4.63 0.13
CA THR A 27 9.73 4.28 -0.07
C THR A 27 10.56 4.74 1.12
N ASP A 28 11.85 4.36 1.16
CA ASP A 28 12.72 4.94 2.16
C ASP A 28 13.02 6.41 1.81
N THR A 29 13.72 7.11 2.70
CA THR A 29 13.96 8.55 2.56
C THR A 29 15.14 8.90 1.67
N ARG A 30 15.87 7.90 1.19
CA ARG A 30 17.05 8.09 0.33
C ARG A 30 16.64 8.29 -1.12
N GLY A 31 17.46 9.02 -1.86
CA GLY A 31 17.25 9.26 -3.27
C GLY A 31 16.38 10.48 -3.56
N SER A 32 16.11 10.73 -4.83
CA SER A 32 15.31 11.88 -5.25
C SER A 32 13.82 11.66 -5.01
N LEU A 33 13.10 12.76 -4.91
CA LEU A 33 11.64 12.73 -4.75
C LEU A 33 10.99 12.06 -5.96
N GLU A 34 11.42 12.40 -7.17
CA GLU A 34 10.87 11.85 -8.41
C GLU A 34 11.09 10.35 -8.53
N TYR A 35 12.30 9.89 -8.24
CA TYR A 35 12.64 8.46 -8.31
C TYR A 35 11.78 7.66 -7.34
N ASN A 36 11.65 8.12 -6.10
CA ASN A 36 10.88 7.44 -5.07
C ASN A 36 9.38 7.50 -5.35
N GLN A 37 8.91 8.58 -5.96
CA GLN A 37 7.52 8.67 -6.37
C GLN A 37 7.19 7.59 -7.40
N LYS A 38 8.04 7.43 -8.40
CA LYS A 38 7.87 6.40 -9.42
C LYS A 38 7.93 4.99 -8.83
N LEU A 39 8.86 4.78 -7.91
CA LEU A 39 9.01 3.49 -7.23
C LEU A 39 7.77 3.14 -6.41
N SER A 40 7.18 4.11 -5.71
CA SER A 40 5.96 3.89 -4.93
C SER A 40 4.75 3.62 -5.84
N GLU A 41 4.67 4.27 -7.00
CA GLU A 41 3.64 3.96 -7.99
C GLU A 41 3.73 2.50 -8.44
N ASN A 42 4.94 2.02 -8.73
CA ASN A 42 5.16 0.65 -9.14
C ASN A 42 4.74 -0.34 -8.05
N ARG A 43 5.04 -0.04 -6.80
CA ARG A 43 4.65 -0.89 -5.66
C ARG A 43 3.15 -0.95 -5.47
N VAL A 44 2.47 0.19 -5.57
CA VAL A 44 1.01 0.25 -5.48
C VAL A 44 0.38 -0.55 -6.61
N ASN A 45 0.85 -0.36 -7.84
CA ASN A 45 0.33 -1.08 -9.00
C ASN A 45 0.57 -2.58 -8.89
N TYR A 46 1.72 -3.00 -8.41
CA TYR A 46 2.02 -4.41 -8.21
C TYR A 46 1.03 -5.05 -7.21
N ALA A 47 0.81 -4.39 -6.08
CA ALA A 47 -0.07 -4.90 -5.04
C ALA A 47 -1.52 -5.02 -5.54
N ILE A 48 -2.02 -3.98 -6.21
CA ILE A 48 -3.38 -3.98 -6.75
C ILE A 48 -3.53 -5.03 -7.84
N ASN A 49 -2.59 -5.11 -8.77
CA ASN A 49 -2.64 -6.10 -9.85
C ASN A 49 -2.60 -7.52 -9.31
N TYR A 50 -1.82 -7.76 -8.25
CA TYR A 50 -1.79 -9.05 -7.59
C TYR A 50 -3.16 -9.43 -7.04
N LEU A 51 -3.84 -8.50 -6.38
CA LEU A 51 -5.16 -8.73 -5.79
C LEU A 51 -6.23 -8.95 -6.86
N ILE A 52 -6.16 -8.21 -7.95
CA ILE A 52 -7.08 -8.39 -9.08
C ILE A 52 -6.87 -9.76 -9.74
N LYS A 53 -5.63 -10.07 -10.06
CA LYS A 53 -5.29 -11.27 -10.83
C LYS A 53 -5.51 -12.55 -10.04
N ASN A 54 -5.14 -12.56 -8.77
CA ASN A 54 -5.15 -13.79 -7.96
C ASN A 54 -6.44 -13.99 -7.17
N PHE A 55 -7.20 -12.93 -6.90
CA PHE A 55 -8.39 -13.01 -6.06
C PHE A 55 -9.64 -12.43 -6.70
N GLY A 56 -9.55 -11.96 -7.94
CA GLY A 56 -10.71 -11.47 -8.68
C GLY A 56 -11.35 -10.21 -8.12
N ILE A 57 -10.60 -9.42 -7.36
CA ILE A 57 -11.11 -8.17 -6.80
C ILE A 57 -11.13 -7.12 -7.90
N LYS A 58 -12.22 -6.36 -8.02
CA LYS A 58 -12.38 -5.37 -9.09
C LYS A 58 -11.53 -4.14 -8.84
N GLU A 59 -11.02 -3.55 -9.90
CA GLU A 59 -10.11 -2.40 -9.82
C GLU A 59 -10.78 -1.18 -9.16
N ASP A 60 -12.07 -0.97 -9.37
CA ASP A 60 -12.80 0.16 -8.81
C ASP A 60 -12.94 0.12 -7.28
N ARG A 61 -12.51 -0.97 -6.66
CA ARG A 61 -12.49 -1.10 -5.21
C ARG A 61 -11.20 -0.58 -4.58
N PHE A 62 -10.29 -0.03 -5.38
CA PHE A 62 -9.00 0.49 -4.90
C PHE A 62 -8.85 1.96 -5.23
N LYS A 63 -8.26 2.71 -4.30
CA LYS A 63 -7.73 4.05 -4.54
C LYS A 63 -6.22 3.99 -4.44
N ARG A 64 -5.52 4.60 -5.38
CA ARG A 64 -4.06 4.60 -5.43
C ARG A 64 -3.53 5.88 -4.80
N LEU A 65 -2.59 5.73 -3.88
CA LEU A 65 -1.93 6.87 -3.25
C LEU A 65 -0.43 6.58 -3.13
N PRO A 66 0.33 6.80 -4.21
CA PRO A 66 1.78 6.63 -4.17
C PRO A 66 2.43 7.86 -3.53
N LEU A 67 2.94 7.72 -2.33
CA LEU A 67 3.51 8.81 -1.56
C LEU A 67 5.03 8.95 -1.70
N GLY A 68 5.70 7.93 -2.26
CA GLY A 68 7.14 7.97 -2.40
C GLY A 68 7.80 8.05 -1.04
N LYS A 69 8.73 9.01 -0.88
CA LYS A 69 9.40 9.25 0.41
C LYS A 69 8.70 10.31 1.27
N ILE A 70 7.53 10.76 0.83
CA ILE A 70 6.70 11.69 1.59
C ILE A 70 6.03 10.90 2.72
N ASP A 71 5.94 11.49 3.90
CA ASP A 71 5.30 10.90 5.08
C ASP A 71 5.93 9.56 5.51
N PRO A 72 7.24 9.52 5.75
CA PRO A 72 7.89 8.30 6.25
C PRO A 72 7.49 8.01 7.69
N THR A 73 7.44 6.72 8.06
CA THR A 73 7.20 6.31 9.44
C THR A 73 8.38 6.72 10.33
N VAL A 74 9.61 6.56 9.83
CA VAL A 74 10.82 7.00 10.53
C VAL A 74 11.41 8.16 9.74
N LYS A 75 11.21 9.39 10.25
CA LYS A 75 11.60 10.62 9.54
C LYS A 75 13.10 10.83 9.44
N ASP A 76 13.83 10.44 10.48
CA ASP A 76 15.28 10.58 10.53
C ASP A 76 15.96 9.22 10.46
N ALA A 77 15.62 8.45 9.44
CA ALA A 77 16.13 7.10 9.27
C ALA A 77 17.62 7.09 8.98
N HIS A 78 18.38 6.32 9.74
CA HIS A 78 19.84 6.20 9.61
C HIS A 78 20.28 4.76 9.38
N THR A 79 19.53 3.78 9.88
CA THR A 79 19.89 2.36 9.77
C THR A 79 19.09 1.69 8.68
N GLU A 80 19.59 0.55 8.18
CA GLU A 80 18.85 -0.23 7.18
C GLU A 80 17.50 -0.71 7.72
N ASN A 81 17.43 -1.05 9.00
CA ASN A 81 16.15 -1.44 9.60
C ASN A 81 15.14 -0.29 9.58
N GLN A 82 15.58 0.94 9.85
CA GLN A 82 14.71 2.12 9.79
C GLN A 82 14.25 2.41 8.37
N HIS A 83 15.14 2.28 7.38
CA HIS A 83 14.77 2.43 5.96
C HIS A 83 13.79 1.35 5.54
N GLN A 84 13.97 0.12 6.03
CA GLN A 84 13.06 -0.99 5.76
C GLN A 84 11.65 -0.71 6.25
N ILE A 85 11.51 -0.09 7.42
CA ILE A 85 10.21 0.30 7.95
C ILE A 85 9.50 1.28 7.01
N ASN A 86 10.25 2.19 6.38
CA ASN A 86 9.68 3.16 5.44
C ASN A 86 9.30 2.54 4.09
N ARG A 87 9.95 1.47 3.67
CA ARG A 87 9.64 0.77 2.41
C ARG A 87 8.45 -0.15 2.61
N ARG A 88 7.25 0.38 2.39
CA ARG A 88 6.03 -0.38 2.68
C ARG A 88 4.87 0.01 1.78
N VAL A 89 3.87 -0.86 1.77
CA VAL A 89 2.56 -0.55 1.20
C VAL A 89 1.54 -0.68 2.31
N ASP A 90 0.77 0.37 2.52
CA ASP A 90 -0.30 0.39 3.54
C ASP A 90 -1.66 0.27 2.85
N PHE A 91 -2.58 -0.43 3.50
CA PHE A 91 -3.94 -0.62 3.02
C PHE A 91 -4.89 -0.04 4.04
N LYS A 92 -5.67 0.98 3.63
CA LYS A 92 -6.60 1.67 4.54
C LYS A 92 -8.00 1.66 3.98
N PRO A 93 -8.99 1.20 4.77
CA PRO A 93 -10.39 1.32 4.34
C PRO A 93 -10.79 2.80 4.33
N VAL A 94 -11.46 3.23 3.26
CA VAL A 94 -11.82 4.64 3.10
C VAL A 94 -13.31 4.90 3.17
N ASN A 95 -14.14 3.85 3.15
CA ASN A 95 -15.60 3.98 3.24
C ASN A 95 -16.17 3.26 4.46
N MET A 96 -15.32 2.89 5.42
CA MET A 96 -15.74 2.26 6.66
C MET A 96 -15.96 3.35 7.70
N GLN A 97 -17.13 3.37 8.30
CA GLN A 97 -17.44 4.35 9.34
C GLN A 97 -17.02 3.79 10.70
N GLU A 98 -16.47 4.67 11.55
CA GLU A 98 -16.13 4.29 12.91
C GLU A 98 -17.36 3.93 13.70
N GLY A 99 -17.26 2.88 14.51
CA GLY A 99 -18.33 2.44 15.38
C GLY A 99 -19.37 1.56 14.71
N GLU A 100 -19.16 1.18 13.48
CA GLU A 100 -20.04 0.26 12.76
C GLU A 100 -19.50 -1.15 12.71
#